data_042db0598dec08acf5ea69f51c6a812e
#
_entry.id   042db0598dec08acf5ea69f51c6a812e
#
_cell.length_a   1.000
_cell.length_b   1.000
_cell.length_c   1.000
_cell.angle_alpha   90.00
_cell.angle_beta   90.00
_cell.angle_gamma   90.00
#
_symmetry.space_group_name_H-M   'P 1'
#
loop_
_entity.id
_entity.type
_entity.pdbx_description
1 polymer ?
#
loop_
_entity_poly.entity_id
_entity_poly.type
_entity_poly.pdbx_seq_one_letter_code
_entity_poly.pdbx_strand_id
1 'polypeptide(L)'
;CIGLVSILLSLLGCVLSGMLLTQQMKVHNPLVESVCHAFKASTCNNVLESSAAKILGKYSWAEIGFAYFSVNLISLVVSDRSQETLAYIAALSLLYSIWSIWYQHRISQWCPICLMVQGVVLVQFVCYLFGGFYIQIINLDIKVLASIISAYICSTLIINKLLPLLSLPSRLLQAKWQYNRLKMNQKVFGLWLHE
;
A
#
# COMPACT_ATOMS: atom_id res chain seq x y z
N CYS A 1 -14.26 -14.82 17.17
CA CYS A 1 -14.66 -14.65 15.76
C CYS A 1 -14.13 -13.34 15.16
N ILE A 2 -14.28 -12.18 15.83
CA ILE A 2 -13.86 -10.88 15.29
C ILE A 2 -12.35 -10.80 15.09
N GLY A 3 -11.54 -11.33 16.03
CA GLY A 3 -10.09 -11.37 15.87
C GLY A 3 -9.63 -12.11 14.61
N LEU A 4 -10.25 -13.26 14.31
CA LEU A 4 -9.93 -14.01 13.09
C LEU A 4 -10.27 -13.21 11.81
N VAL A 5 -11.44 -12.56 11.80
CA VAL A 5 -11.85 -11.71 10.67
C VAL A 5 -10.87 -10.55 10.50
N SER A 6 -10.46 -9.89 11.60
CA SER A 6 -9.49 -8.80 11.57
C SER A 6 -8.11 -9.26 11.06
N ILE A 7 -7.67 -10.47 11.39
CA ILE A 7 -6.44 -11.08 10.87
C ILE A 7 -6.55 -11.29 9.36
N LEU A 8 -7.65 -11.88 8.88
CA LEU A 8 -7.86 -12.10 7.44
C LEU A 8 -7.93 -10.79 6.67
N LEU A 9 -8.61 -9.77 7.21
CA LEU A 9 -8.67 -8.44 6.60
C LEU A 9 -7.29 -7.77 6.57
N SER A 10 -6.49 -7.92 7.64
CA SER A 10 -5.12 -7.38 7.68
C SER A 10 -4.21 -8.08 6.67
N LEU A 11 -4.33 -9.40 6.50
CA LEU A 11 -3.64 -10.15 5.45
C LEU A 11 -4.02 -9.66 4.05
N LEU A 12 -5.31 -9.52 3.77
CA LEU A 12 -5.81 -9.00 2.51
C LEU A 12 -5.27 -7.57 2.25
N GLY A 13 -5.31 -6.72 3.28
CA GLY A 13 -4.76 -5.36 3.22
C GLY A 13 -3.26 -5.34 2.94
N CYS A 14 -2.47 -6.25 3.53
CA CYS A 14 -1.05 -6.41 3.23
C CYS A 14 -0.80 -6.79 1.76
N VAL A 15 -1.59 -7.72 1.21
CA VAL A 15 -1.46 -8.12 -0.20
C VAL A 15 -1.78 -6.94 -1.12
N LEU A 16 -2.90 -6.25 -0.90
CA LEU A 16 -3.32 -5.12 -1.73
C LEU A 16 -2.33 -3.94 -1.66
N SER A 17 -1.87 -3.58 -0.45
CA SER A 17 -0.88 -2.51 -0.29
C SER A 17 0.49 -2.91 -0.84
N GLY A 18 0.87 -4.20 -0.75
CA GLY A 18 2.05 -4.74 -1.41
C GLY A 18 1.97 -4.64 -2.94
N MET A 19 0.80 -4.90 -3.53
CA MET A 19 0.57 -4.68 -4.97
C MET A 19 0.75 -3.20 -5.36
N LEU A 20 0.26 -2.26 -4.54
CA LEU A 20 0.48 -0.82 -4.77
C LEU A 20 1.95 -0.45 -4.71
N LEU A 21 2.72 -1.04 -3.77
CA LEU A 21 4.17 -0.83 -3.68
C LEU A 21 4.91 -1.33 -4.93
N THR A 22 4.58 -2.53 -5.44
CA THR A 22 5.20 -3.06 -6.67
C THR A 22 4.90 -2.16 -7.87
N GLN A 23 3.68 -1.64 -7.97
CA GLN A 23 3.30 -0.69 -9.01
C GLN A 23 4.09 0.62 -8.92
N GLN A 24 4.25 1.16 -7.71
CA GLN A 24 5.05 2.36 -7.48
C GLN A 24 6.53 2.16 -7.84
N MET A 25 7.05 0.95 -7.64
CA MET A 25 8.42 0.58 -8.04
C MET A 25 8.58 0.37 -9.55
N LYS A 26 7.49 0.49 -10.32
CA LYS A 26 7.44 0.18 -11.77
C LYS A 26 7.89 -1.25 -12.07
N VAL A 27 7.67 -2.17 -11.14
CA VAL A 27 7.88 -3.59 -11.35
C VAL A 27 6.64 -4.13 -12.06
N HIS A 28 6.86 -4.72 -13.23
CA HIS A 28 5.77 -5.32 -14.00
C HIS A 28 5.11 -6.45 -13.20
N ASN A 29 3.85 -6.25 -12.81
CA ASN A 29 3.08 -7.22 -12.08
C ASN A 29 1.79 -7.54 -12.86
N PRO A 30 1.70 -8.76 -13.46
CA PRO A 30 0.56 -9.12 -14.30
C PRO A 30 -0.78 -9.09 -13.54
N LEU A 31 -0.78 -9.34 -12.23
CA LEU A 31 -1.99 -9.26 -11.41
C LEU A 31 -2.53 -7.83 -11.32
N VAL A 32 -1.64 -6.86 -11.13
CA VAL A 32 -2.02 -5.43 -11.07
C VAL A 32 -2.58 -4.98 -12.41
N GLU A 33 -1.93 -5.38 -13.52
CA GLU A 33 -2.43 -5.08 -14.86
C GLU A 33 -3.80 -5.69 -15.10
N SER A 34 -4.01 -6.95 -14.74
CA SER A 34 -5.31 -7.61 -14.89
C SER A 34 -6.42 -6.88 -14.12
N VAL A 35 -6.16 -6.43 -12.89
CA VAL A 35 -7.12 -5.66 -12.08
C VAL A 35 -7.38 -4.30 -12.72
N CYS A 36 -6.34 -3.56 -13.13
CA CYS A 36 -6.51 -2.26 -13.76
C CYS A 36 -7.26 -2.38 -15.10
N HIS A 37 -6.99 -3.41 -15.91
CA HIS A 37 -7.72 -3.68 -17.15
C HIS A 37 -9.19 -4.05 -16.92
N ALA A 38 -9.48 -4.88 -15.91
CA ALA A 38 -10.85 -5.26 -15.57
C ALA A 38 -11.74 -4.04 -15.25
N PHE A 39 -11.16 -3.02 -14.63
CA PHE A 39 -11.88 -1.77 -14.29
C PHE A 39 -11.72 -0.67 -15.34
N LYS A 40 -11.16 -0.96 -16.54
CA LYS A 40 -10.87 0.04 -17.59
C LYS A 40 -10.08 1.26 -17.06
N ALA A 41 -9.31 1.06 -16.00
CA ALA A 41 -8.60 2.12 -15.32
C ALA A 41 -7.16 2.20 -15.83
N SER A 42 -6.94 2.96 -16.90
CA SER A 42 -5.57 3.31 -17.37
C SER A 42 -4.85 4.28 -16.43
N THR A 43 -5.48 4.68 -15.32
CA THR A 43 -5.09 5.83 -14.49
C THR A 43 -4.43 5.47 -13.15
N CYS A 44 -4.23 4.16 -12.84
CA CYS A 44 -3.58 3.75 -11.58
C CYS A 44 -2.24 4.46 -11.37
N ASN A 45 -1.41 4.55 -12.40
CA ASN A 45 -0.09 5.20 -12.31
C ASN A 45 -0.19 6.70 -12.03
N ASN A 46 -1.16 7.39 -12.63
CA ASN A 46 -1.32 8.85 -12.46
C ASN A 46 -1.66 9.22 -11.02
N VAL A 47 -2.51 8.42 -10.36
CA VAL A 47 -2.87 8.62 -8.94
C VAL A 47 -1.67 8.39 -8.04
N LEU A 48 -0.90 7.31 -8.27
CA LEU A 48 0.27 6.96 -7.47
C LEU A 48 1.46 7.90 -7.68
N GLU A 49 1.61 8.51 -8.85
CA GLU A 49 2.66 9.48 -9.16
C GLU A 49 2.29 10.93 -8.77
N SER A 50 1.02 11.17 -8.41
CA SER A 50 0.57 12.50 -8.02
C SER A 50 1.29 12.99 -6.75
N SER A 51 1.43 14.31 -6.60
CA SER A 51 2.02 14.93 -5.40
C SER A 51 1.22 14.57 -4.13
N ALA A 52 -0.09 14.37 -4.25
CA ALA A 52 -0.96 13.96 -3.15
C ALA A 52 -0.76 12.50 -2.71
N ALA A 53 -0.14 11.65 -3.56
CA ALA A 53 0.20 10.27 -3.18
C ALA A 53 1.41 10.19 -2.24
N LYS A 54 2.08 11.31 -1.95
CA LYS A 54 3.27 11.37 -1.10
C LYS A 54 3.07 12.34 0.08
N ILE A 55 3.43 11.88 1.28
CA ILE A 55 3.53 12.73 2.46
C ILE A 55 4.92 13.37 2.48
N LEU A 56 4.99 14.69 2.63
CA LEU A 56 6.24 15.47 2.67
C LEU A 56 7.16 15.21 1.46
N GLY A 57 6.59 14.79 0.31
CA GLY A 57 7.34 14.46 -0.91
C GLY A 57 8.24 13.21 -0.83
N LYS A 58 8.31 12.54 0.33
CA LYS A 58 9.24 11.44 0.59
C LYS A 58 8.55 10.09 0.83
N TYR A 59 7.52 10.07 1.67
CA TYR A 59 6.82 8.84 2.04
C TYR A 59 5.56 8.66 1.22
N SER A 60 5.39 7.47 0.64
CA SER A 60 4.19 7.13 -0.10
C SER A 60 3.09 6.63 0.83
N TRP A 61 1.84 6.96 0.50
CA TRP A 61 0.68 6.37 1.17
C TRP A 61 0.61 4.84 1.04
N ALA A 62 1.17 4.27 -0.03
CA ALA A 62 1.28 2.83 -0.20
C ALA A 62 2.22 2.20 0.84
N GLU A 63 3.35 2.86 1.17
CA GLU A 63 4.28 2.42 2.23
C GLU A 63 3.60 2.44 3.60
N ILE A 64 2.88 3.53 3.89
CA ILE A 64 2.14 3.69 5.14
C ILE A 64 1.01 2.66 5.26
N GLY A 65 0.28 2.42 4.16
CA GLY A 65 -0.77 1.40 4.12
C GLY A 65 -0.22 -0.01 4.38
N PHE A 66 0.91 -0.35 3.76
CA PHE A 66 1.56 -1.64 3.99
C PHE A 66 2.07 -1.77 5.44
N ALA A 67 2.68 -0.72 5.99
CA ALA A 67 3.09 -0.67 7.40
C ALA A 67 1.87 -0.84 8.34
N TYR A 68 0.76 -0.16 8.05
CA TYR A 68 -0.48 -0.26 8.81
C TYR A 68 -0.98 -1.70 8.91
N PHE A 69 -1.18 -2.37 7.79
CA PHE A 69 -1.69 -3.74 7.80
C PHE A 69 -0.69 -4.75 8.39
N SER A 70 0.61 -4.56 8.17
CA SER A 70 1.67 -5.42 8.72
C SER A 70 1.71 -5.33 10.26
N VAL A 71 1.67 -4.12 10.80
CA VAL A 71 1.66 -3.91 12.27
C VAL A 71 0.36 -4.40 12.87
N ASN A 72 -0.80 -4.16 12.21
CA ASN A 72 -2.09 -4.71 12.66
C ASN A 72 -2.03 -6.23 12.75
N LEU A 73 -1.52 -6.89 11.72
CA LEU A 73 -1.41 -8.34 11.67
C LEU A 73 -0.54 -8.87 12.82
N ILE A 74 0.65 -8.28 13.00
CA ILE A 74 1.57 -8.69 14.06
C ILE A 74 0.94 -8.44 15.44
N SER A 75 0.34 -7.27 15.65
CA SER A 75 -0.28 -6.91 16.94
C SER A 75 -1.44 -7.84 17.32
N LEU A 76 -2.27 -8.22 16.33
CA LEU A 76 -3.39 -9.15 16.54
C LEU A 76 -2.93 -10.57 16.89
N VAL A 77 -1.77 -11.00 16.37
CA VAL A 77 -1.20 -12.31 16.67
C VAL A 77 -0.51 -12.32 18.03
N VAL A 78 0.13 -11.22 18.41
CA VAL A 78 0.95 -11.14 19.65
C VAL A 78 0.09 -10.90 20.90
N SER A 79 -0.99 -10.11 20.79
CA SER A 79 -1.77 -9.71 21.95
C SER A 79 -3.24 -9.43 21.63
N ASP A 80 -4.12 -10.12 22.33
CA ASP A 80 -5.57 -9.89 22.23
C ASP A 80 -5.98 -8.48 22.72
N ARG A 81 -5.23 -7.89 23.66
CA ARG A 81 -5.48 -6.52 24.16
C ARG A 81 -5.23 -5.43 23.13
N SER A 82 -4.50 -5.73 22.06
CA SER A 82 -4.22 -4.76 21.00
C SER A 82 -5.48 -4.40 20.20
N GLN A 83 -6.53 -5.21 20.20
CA GLN A 83 -7.74 -5.01 19.41
C GLN A 83 -8.44 -3.67 19.72
N GLU A 84 -8.51 -3.26 20.97
CA GLU A 84 -9.10 -1.98 21.38
C GLU A 84 -8.31 -0.80 20.79
N THR A 85 -6.99 -0.82 20.92
CA THR A 85 -6.12 0.22 20.37
C THR A 85 -6.19 0.26 18.84
N LEU A 86 -6.21 -0.91 18.19
CA LEU A 86 -6.32 -1.01 16.73
C LEU A 86 -7.68 -0.51 16.23
N ALA A 87 -8.76 -0.68 17.00
CA ALA A 87 -10.06 -0.12 16.67
C ALA A 87 -10.00 1.41 16.57
N TYR A 88 -9.38 2.11 17.52
CA TYR A 88 -9.21 3.57 17.46
C TYR A 88 -8.34 4.01 16.26
N ILE A 89 -7.27 3.26 15.98
CA ILE A 89 -6.41 3.55 14.82
C ILE A 89 -7.19 3.32 13.52
N ALA A 90 -8.05 2.29 13.45
CA ALA A 90 -8.92 2.07 12.30
C ALA A 90 -9.90 3.24 12.11
N ALA A 91 -10.48 3.77 13.18
CA ALA A 91 -11.35 4.95 13.12
C ALA A 91 -10.62 6.19 12.59
N LEU A 92 -9.39 6.44 13.04
CA LEU A 92 -8.54 7.52 12.52
C LEU A 92 -8.19 7.33 11.04
N SER A 93 -7.96 6.07 10.62
CA SER A 93 -7.65 5.74 9.23
C SER A 93 -8.81 6.03 8.28
N LEU A 94 -10.06 6.04 8.77
CA LEU A 94 -11.22 6.43 7.96
C LEU A 94 -11.16 7.89 7.51
N LEU A 95 -10.62 8.80 8.32
CA LEU A 95 -10.46 10.21 7.93
C LEU A 95 -9.59 10.31 6.68
N TYR A 96 -8.50 9.56 6.65
CA TYR A 96 -7.65 9.45 5.47
C TYR A 96 -8.39 8.80 4.29
N SER A 97 -9.16 7.74 4.54
CA SER A 97 -9.92 7.03 3.51
C SER A 97 -10.94 7.96 2.84
N ILE A 98 -11.68 8.75 3.62
CA ILE A 98 -12.64 9.74 3.11
C ILE A 98 -11.90 10.80 2.26
N TRP A 99 -10.79 11.34 2.77
CA TRP A 99 -10.01 12.31 2.03
C TRP A 99 -9.45 11.73 0.72
N SER A 100 -8.97 10.50 0.73
CA SER A 100 -8.42 9.83 -0.45
C SER A 100 -9.47 9.60 -1.53
N ILE A 101 -10.68 9.17 -1.16
CA ILE A 101 -11.81 8.98 -2.09
C ILE A 101 -12.25 10.34 -2.67
N TRP A 102 -12.37 11.36 -1.82
CA TRP A 102 -12.70 12.71 -2.26
C TRP A 102 -11.67 13.26 -3.25
N TYR A 103 -10.38 13.07 -2.97
CA TYR A 103 -9.30 13.50 -3.86
C TYR A 103 -9.37 12.80 -5.22
N GLN A 104 -9.56 11.46 -5.26
CA GLN A 104 -9.68 10.70 -6.51
C GLN A 104 -10.90 11.16 -7.32
N HIS A 105 -12.01 11.47 -6.66
CA HIS A 105 -13.20 12.04 -7.29
C HIS A 105 -12.89 13.42 -7.91
N ARG A 106 -12.20 14.29 -7.17
CA ARG A 106 -11.87 15.64 -7.62
C ARG A 106 -10.97 15.67 -8.87
N ILE A 107 -10.02 14.74 -8.96
CA ILE A 107 -9.13 14.64 -10.13
C ILE A 107 -9.72 13.78 -11.25
N SER A 108 -10.92 13.23 -11.05
CA SER A 108 -11.60 12.31 -11.98
C SER A 108 -10.73 11.11 -12.40
N GLN A 109 -9.86 10.65 -11.50
CA GLN A 109 -8.96 9.52 -11.72
C GLN A 109 -9.15 8.50 -10.60
N TRP A 110 -9.59 7.31 -10.96
CA TRP A 110 -9.91 6.26 -10.01
C TRP A 110 -8.85 5.17 -10.02
N CYS A 111 -8.29 4.86 -8.85
CA CYS A 111 -7.40 3.73 -8.65
C CYS A 111 -8.18 2.58 -7.97
N PRO A 112 -8.53 1.50 -8.71
CA PRO A 112 -9.32 0.41 -8.15
C PRO A 112 -8.66 -0.24 -6.94
N ILE A 113 -7.35 -0.48 -6.99
CA ILE A 113 -6.61 -1.10 -5.89
C ILE A 113 -6.61 -0.19 -4.66
N CYS A 114 -6.47 1.13 -4.84
CA CYS A 114 -6.58 2.10 -3.75
C CYS A 114 -7.97 2.03 -3.10
N LEU A 115 -9.04 1.93 -3.90
CA LEU A 115 -10.41 1.79 -3.39
C LEU A 115 -10.62 0.46 -2.65
N MET A 116 -10.02 -0.64 -3.13
CA MET A 116 -10.05 -1.92 -2.41
C MET A 116 -9.39 -1.83 -1.04
N VAL A 117 -8.22 -1.18 -0.94
CA VAL A 117 -7.55 -0.92 0.34
C VAL A 117 -8.44 -0.11 1.29
N GLN A 118 -9.09 0.96 0.79
CA GLN A 118 -10.04 1.77 1.57
C GLN A 118 -11.24 0.92 2.03
N GLY A 119 -11.74 0.04 1.15
CA GLY A 119 -12.81 -0.90 1.48
C GLY A 119 -12.43 -1.86 2.62
N VAL A 120 -11.20 -2.38 2.62
CA VAL A 120 -10.71 -3.24 3.71
C VAL A 120 -10.65 -2.47 5.03
N VAL A 121 -10.17 -1.22 5.05
CA VAL A 121 -10.16 -0.36 6.25
C VAL A 121 -11.58 -0.11 6.77
N LEU A 122 -12.53 0.18 5.85
CA LEU A 122 -13.93 0.39 6.21
C LEU A 122 -14.55 -0.86 6.86
N VAL A 123 -14.37 -2.04 6.23
CA VAL A 123 -14.88 -3.30 6.77
C VAL A 123 -14.26 -3.61 8.12
N GLN A 124 -12.96 -3.37 8.28
CA GLN A 124 -12.27 -3.55 9.55
C GLN A 124 -12.83 -2.64 10.65
N PHE A 125 -13.09 -1.37 10.34
CA PHE A 125 -13.76 -0.45 11.26
C PHE A 125 -15.16 -0.93 11.65
N VAL A 126 -15.97 -1.37 10.69
CA VAL A 126 -17.32 -1.90 10.93
C VAL A 126 -17.28 -3.15 11.81
N CYS A 127 -16.31 -4.05 11.59
CA CYS A 127 -16.12 -5.22 12.45
C CYS A 127 -15.79 -4.83 13.90
N TYR A 128 -14.96 -3.81 14.12
CA TYR A 128 -14.65 -3.32 15.46
C TYR A 128 -15.86 -2.60 16.09
N LEU A 129 -16.68 -1.89 15.30
CA LEU A 129 -17.89 -1.24 15.78
C LEU A 129 -18.89 -2.29 16.30
N PHE A 130 -19.18 -3.33 15.53
CA PHE A 130 -20.04 -4.42 15.94
C PHE A 130 -19.46 -5.27 17.08
N GLY A 131 -18.13 -5.29 17.19
CA GLY A 131 -17.42 -5.94 18.31
C GLY A 131 -17.53 -5.22 19.64
N GLY A 132 -18.07 -4.02 19.67
CA GLY A 132 -18.22 -3.22 20.89
C GLY A 132 -16.92 -2.62 21.43
N PHE A 133 -15.83 -2.65 20.65
CA PHE A 133 -14.51 -2.16 21.08
C PHE A 133 -14.44 -0.66 21.34
N TYR A 134 -15.37 0.11 20.82
CA TYR A 134 -15.46 1.57 21.03
C TYR A 134 -16.18 1.97 22.31
N ILE A 135 -16.86 1.04 23.00
CA ILE A 135 -17.63 1.33 24.22
C ILE A 135 -16.73 1.48 25.44
N GLN A 136 -15.53 0.90 25.38
CA GLN A 136 -14.57 0.88 26.49
C GLN A 136 -13.51 1.99 26.41
N ILE A 137 -13.93 3.22 26.09
CA ILE A 137 -13.04 4.39 25.95
C ILE A 137 -12.12 4.64 27.16
N ILE A 138 -12.48 4.14 28.34
CA ILE A 138 -11.83 4.45 29.64
C ILE A 138 -10.54 3.63 29.85
N ASN A 139 -10.32 2.54 29.10
CA ASN A 139 -9.23 1.58 29.36
C ASN A 139 -8.11 1.59 28.29
N LEU A 140 -7.95 2.70 27.55
CA LEU A 140 -6.86 2.79 26.58
C LEU A 140 -5.51 2.79 27.29
N ASP A 141 -4.80 1.67 27.23
CA ASP A 141 -3.46 1.56 27.82
C ASP A 141 -2.46 2.39 26.98
N ILE A 142 -2.01 3.50 27.56
CA ILE A 142 -1.06 4.42 26.91
C ILE A 142 0.23 3.72 26.49
N LYS A 143 0.64 2.67 27.19
CA LYS A 143 1.84 1.90 26.85
C LYS A 143 1.62 1.07 25.57
N VAL A 144 0.45 0.44 25.45
CA VAL A 144 0.07 -0.32 24.25
C VAL A 144 -0.05 0.62 23.06
N LEU A 145 -0.72 1.77 23.23
CA LEU A 145 -0.82 2.80 22.19
C LEU A 145 0.56 3.30 21.73
N ALA A 146 1.44 3.64 22.66
CA ALA A 146 2.79 4.10 22.36
C ALA A 146 3.62 3.01 21.63
N SER A 147 3.50 1.75 22.04
CA SER A 147 4.19 0.63 21.39
C SER A 147 3.72 0.41 19.96
N ILE A 148 2.41 0.48 19.70
CA ILE A 148 1.83 0.32 18.38
C ILE A 148 2.23 1.50 17.47
N ILE A 149 2.15 2.74 17.95
CA ILE A 149 2.58 3.93 17.19
C ILE A 149 4.07 3.84 16.85
N SER A 150 4.92 3.43 17.79
CA SER A 150 6.35 3.25 17.51
C SER A 150 6.59 2.14 16.47
N ALA A 151 5.82 1.05 16.53
CA ALA A 151 5.88 -0.01 15.53
C ALA A 151 5.48 0.46 14.13
N TYR A 152 4.46 1.33 14.00
CA TYR A 152 4.11 1.93 12.70
C TYR A 152 5.23 2.81 12.15
N ILE A 153 5.81 3.66 12.99
CA ILE A 153 6.92 4.54 12.58
C ILE A 153 8.12 3.69 12.15
N CYS A 154 8.54 2.72 12.96
CA CYS A 154 9.66 1.83 12.64
C CYS A 154 9.40 1.04 11.36
N SER A 155 8.20 0.45 11.20
CA SER A 155 7.82 -0.31 10.00
C SER A 155 7.89 0.57 8.76
N THR A 156 7.33 1.77 8.80
CA THR A 156 7.38 2.72 7.67
C THR A 156 8.81 3.10 7.30
N LEU A 157 9.67 3.37 8.30
CA LEU A 157 11.08 3.69 8.06
C LEU A 157 11.85 2.51 7.45
N ILE A 158 11.61 1.29 7.94
CA ILE A 158 12.22 0.07 7.41
C ILE A 158 11.79 -0.14 5.96
N ILE A 159 10.50 -0.05 5.66
CA ILE A 159 9.97 -0.22 4.30
C ILE A 159 10.59 0.81 3.36
N ASN A 160 10.63 2.08 3.74
CA ASN A 160 11.20 3.16 2.93
C ASN A 160 12.70 2.94 2.64
N LYS A 161 13.45 2.36 3.56
CA LYS A 161 14.85 1.99 3.37
C LYS A 161 15.04 0.72 2.54
N LEU A 162 14.16 -0.26 2.73
CA LEU A 162 14.23 -1.55 2.04
C LEU A 162 13.74 -1.47 0.59
N LEU A 163 12.78 -0.59 0.32
CA LEU A 163 12.17 -0.44 -1.00
C LEU A 163 13.17 -0.19 -2.14
N PRO A 164 14.14 0.75 -2.03
CA PRO A 164 15.15 0.96 -3.07
C PRO A 164 16.07 -0.26 -3.27
N LEU A 165 16.37 -1.00 -2.20
CA LEU A 165 17.18 -2.22 -2.27
C LEU A 165 16.44 -3.33 -3.03
N LEU A 166 15.16 -3.53 -2.77
CA LEU A 166 14.32 -4.52 -3.46
C LEU A 166 14.09 -4.15 -4.94
N SER A 167 14.13 -2.87 -5.30
CA SER A 167 13.97 -2.42 -6.68
C SER A 167 15.26 -2.52 -7.53
N LEU A 168 16.42 -2.71 -6.91
CA LEU A 168 17.72 -2.80 -7.62
C LEU A 168 17.75 -3.90 -8.67
N PRO A 169 17.35 -5.16 -8.38
CA PRO A 169 17.41 -6.24 -9.39
C PRO A 169 16.53 -5.94 -10.60
N SER A 170 15.33 -5.41 -10.40
CA SER A 170 14.40 -5.07 -11.49
C SER A 170 14.92 -3.90 -12.34
N ARG A 171 15.52 -2.88 -11.73
CA ARG A 171 16.14 -1.76 -12.43
C ARG A 171 17.35 -2.20 -13.24
N LEU A 172 18.18 -3.08 -12.70
CA LEU A 172 19.32 -3.66 -13.41
C LEU A 172 18.89 -4.50 -14.62
N LEU A 173 17.86 -5.33 -14.46
CA LEU A 173 17.27 -6.08 -15.56
C LEU A 173 16.73 -5.15 -16.65
N GLN A 174 15.97 -4.12 -16.31
CA GLN A 174 15.45 -3.14 -17.26
C GLN A 174 16.59 -2.41 -17.98
N ALA A 175 17.61 -1.96 -17.27
CA ALA A 175 18.78 -1.31 -17.87
C ALA A 175 19.52 -2.26 -18.84
N LYS A 176 19.67 -3.54 -18.49
CA LYS A 176 20.26 -4.56 -19.36
C LYS A 176 19.42 -4.82 -20.60
N TRP A 177 18.11 -4.85 -20.49
CA TRP A 177 17.18 -4.97 -21.62
C TRP A 177 17.27 -3.76 -22.56
N GLN A 178 17.30 -2.54 -22.03
CA GLN A 178 17.46 -1.31 -22.81
C GLN A 178 18.81 -1.28 -23.52
N TYR A 179 19.89 -1.64 -22.83
CA TYR A 179 21.23 -1.73 -23.43
C TYR A 179 21.28 -2.75 -24.58
N ASN A 180 20.71 -3.93 -24.41
CA ASN A 180 20.66 -4.95 -25.45
C ASN A 180 19.84 -4.48 -26.66
N ARG A 181 18.73 -3.76 -26.43
CA ARG A 181 17.89 -3.18 -27.49
C ARG A 181 18.63 -2.13 -28.30
N LEU A 182 19.38 -1.26 -27.63
CA LEU A 182 20.24 -0.25 -28.28
C LEU A 182 21.36 -0.91 -29.08
N LYS A 183 21.98 -1.94 -28.53
CA LYS A 183 23.03 -2.70 -29.22
C LYS A 183 22.53 -3.44 -30.47
N MET A 184 21.30 -3.96 -30.41
CA MET A 184 20.64 -4.59 -31.57
C MET A 184 20.31 -3.56 -32.66
N ASN A 185 19.78 -2.38 -32.27
CA ASN A 185 19.51 -1.30 -33.23
C ASN A 185 20.79 -0.80 -33.91
N GLN A 186 21.89 -0.69 -33.18
CA GLN A 186 23.17 -0.28 -33.75
C GLN A 186 23.71 -1.31 -34.78
N LYS A 187 23.50 -2.61 -34.53
CA LYS A 187 23.84 -3.68 -35.50
C LYS A 187 22.96 -3.61 -36.76
N VAL A 188 21.67 -3.38 -36.58
CA VAL A 188 20.74 -3.24 -37.70
C VAL A 188 21.07 -1.99 -38.54
N PHE A 189 21.38 -0.86 -37.89
CA PHE A 189 21.83 0.37 -38.59
C PHE A 189 23.14 0.17 -39.32
N GLY A 190 24.11 -0.56 -38.75
CA GLY A 190 25.38 -0.88 -39.41
C GLY A 190 25.22 -1.76 -40.64
N LEU A 191 24.22 -2.62 -40.70
CA LEU A 191 23.88 -3.44 -41.87
C LEU A 191 23.27 -2.61 -43.02
N TRP A 192 22.51 -1.54 -42.71
CA TRP A 192 21.92 -0.64 -43.72
C TRP A 192 22.90 0.37 -44.34
N LEU A 193 24.05 0.59 -43.68
CA LEU A 193 25.09 1.51 -44.19
C LEU A 193 26.10 0.81 -45.10
N HIS A 194 26.00 -0.51 -45.27
CA HIS A 194 26.89 -1.30 -46.12
C HIS A 194 26.20 -1.87 -47.37
N GLU A 195 24.93 -1.49 -47.65
CA GLU A 195 24.26 -1.65 -48.93
C GLU A 195 24.26 -0.30 -49.73
#